data_38bd29b7a8898451dfb47d36fef20ea4
#
_entry.id   38bd29b7a8898451dfb47d36fef20ea4
#
_cell.length_a   1.000
_cell.length_b   1.000
_cell.length_c   1.000
_cell.angle_alpha   90.00
_cell.angle_beta   90.00
_cell.angle_gamma   90.00
#
_symmetry.space_group_name_H-M   'P 1'
#
loop_
_entity.id
_entity.type
_entity.pdbx_description
1 polymer ?
#
loop_
_entity_poly.entity_id
_entity_poly.type
_entity_poly.pdbx_seq_one_letter_code
_entity_poly.pdbx_strand_id
1 'polypeptide(L)'
;MKAWVENVAIKKYEDRSGLTGLKQGPLVWTEVFLREINRQSDTGILHFWPMAQTLILGKLDSQVAQLDKGLASIGQAGYSPIIRSLGGLAVVADEGILNVSLILPNPSGHKVDLRESYQVMVDLITQALSDFPVEVVSGEVATSYCPGTYDLSIKGRKFAGLAQRIYQEAIAISAYISVSGNQVKRGQVVADFYAASFAPQEVSDRFPQVNPASMANLSDLVGQDVTVEEMKTRIEQVLVENGASLSIFYPSSDNMADFMALGKTIKQSMEKYGI
;
A
#
# COMPACT_ATOMS: atom_id res chain seq x y z
N MET A 1 7.87 -15.70 -7.42
CA MET A 1 8.66 -14.44 -7.35
C MET A 1 9.88 -14.47 -8.29
N LYS A 2 10.78 -15.47 -8.21
CA LYS A 2 12.05 -15.47 -8.96
C LYS A 2 11.93 -15.09 -10.44
N ALA A 3 11.00 -15.68 -11.18
CA ALA A 3 10.78 -15.36 -12.61
C ALA A 3 10.47 -13.88 -12.91
N TRP A 4 10.11 -13.10 -11.91
CA TRP A 4 9.77 -11.68 -12.04
C TRP A 4 10.93 -10.74 -11.71
N VAL A 5 11.92 -11.21 -10.96
CA VAL A 5 13.00 -10.35 -10.44
C VAL A 5 14.41 -10.83 -10.79
N GLU A 6 14.58 -12.08 -11.23
CA GLU A 6 15.87 -12.64 -11.61
C GLU A 6 16.46 -11.87 -12.80
N ASN A 7 17.69 -11.38 -12.63
CA ASN A 7 18.40 -10.53 -13.60
C ASN A 7 17.73 -9.16 -13.91
N VAL A 8 16.79 -8.72 -13.07
CA VAL A 8 16.17 -7.38 -13.20
C VAL A 8 17.01 -6.36 -12.42
N ALA A 9 17.34 -5.24 -13.07
CA ALA A 9 17.93 -4.09 -12.42
C ALA A 9 16.83 -3.27 -11.71
N ILE A 10 16.73 -3.39 -10.38
CA ILE A 10 15.74 -2.68 -9.57
C ILE A 10 16.35 -1.40 -9.00
N LYS A 11 15.70 -0.26 -9.27
CA LYS A 11 16.10 1.05 -8.77
C LYS A 11 15.27 1.41 -7.54
N LYS A 12 15.91 1.59 -6.39
CA LYS A 12 15.26 1.97 -5.13
C LYS A 12 14.98 3.47 -5.05
N TYR A 13 13.77 3.83 -4.64
CA TYR A 13 13.36 5.21 -4.36
C TYR A 13 12.74 5.33 -2.98
N GLU A 14 13.33 6.20 -2.14
CA GLU A 14 12.83 6.59 -0.82
C GLU A 14 12.02 7.89 -0.96
N ASP A 15 10.70 7.75 -1.03
CA ASP A 15 9.81 8.89 -1.19
C ASP A 15 9.49 9.53 0.17
N ARG A 16 9.76 10.79 0.29
CA ARG A 16 9.43 11.58 1.50
C ARG A 16 8.30 12.57 1.29
N SER A 17 7.69 12.61 0.11
CA SER A 17 6.63 13.56 -0.21
C SER A 17 5.43 13.45 0.72
N GLY A 18 5.04 12.24 1.11
CA GLY A 18 3.96 11.97 2.07
C GLY A 18 4.21 12.51 3.49
N LEU A 19 5.48 12.77 3.86
CA LEU A 19 5.87 13.35 5.15
C LEU A 19 5.93 14.88 5.11
N THR A 20 6.09 15.50 3.94
CA THR A 20 6.36 16.94 3.76
C THR A 20 5.13 17.76 3.37
N GLY A 21 3.92 17.26 3.61
CA GLY A 21 2.66 17.96 3.33
C GLY A 21 2.06 17.70 1.95
N LEU A 22 2.80 17.06 1.02
CA LEU A 22 2.27 16.60 -0.26
C LEU A 22 1.73 15.17 -0.12
N LYS A 23 0.65 15.00 0.62
CA LYS A 23 0.11 13.70 1.03
C LYS A 23 -0.21 12.78 -0.16
N GLN A 24 -0.63 13.32 -1.31
CA GLN A 24 -0.85 12.55 -2.53
C GLN A 24 0.44 12.19 -3.30
N GLY A 25 1.58 12.77 -2.93
CA GLY A 25 2.86 12.59 -3.63
C GLY A 25 3.23 11.12 -3.89
N PRO A 26 3.12 10.22 -2.90
CA PRO A 26 3.42 8.80 -3.11
C PRO A 26 2.54 8.14 -4.19
N LEU A 27 1.27 8.53 -4.27
CA LEU A 27 0.36 8.03 -5.31
C LEU A 27 0.74 8.57 -6.70
N VAL A 28 1.18 9.83 -6.76
CA VAL A 28 1.69 10.45 -7.99
C VAL A 28 2.95 9.74 -8.46
N TRP A 29 3.91 9.47 -7.56
CA TRP A 29 5.14 8.75 -7.89
C TRP A 29 4.86 7.33 -8.42
N THR A 30 3.90 6.62 -7.85
CA THR A 30 3.51 5.30 -8.37
C THR A 30 3.07 5.38 -9.85
N GLU A 31 2.28 6.38 -10.24
CA GLU A 31 1.87 6.58 -11.64
C GLU A 31 3.06 7.01 -12.54
N VAL A 32 3.98 7.82 -12.02
CA VAL A 32 5.24 8.19 -12.72
C VAL A 32 6.08 6.94 -12.99
N PHE A 33 6.25 6.08 -11.97
CA PHE A 33 7.04 4.86 -12.09
C PHE A 33 6.44 3.85 -13.05
N LEU A 34 5.11 3.72 -13.08
CA LEU A 34 4.43 2.90 -14.08
C LEU A 34 4.73 3.38 -15.52
N ARG A 35 4.80 4.70 -15.73
CA ARG A 35 5.18 5.27 -17.03
C ARG A 35 6.67 5.05 -17.33
N GLU A 36 7.53 5.19 -16.32
CA GLU A 36 8.97 4.97 -16.47
C GLU A 36 9.28 3.54 -16.89
N ILE A 37 8.65 2.54 -16.26
CA ILE A 37 8.83 1.13 -16.63
C ILE A 37 8.34 0.85 -18.07
N ASN A 38 7.29 1.52 -18.54
CA ASN A 38 6.88 1.40 -19.96
C ASN A 38 7.89 2.05 -20.94
N ARG A 39 8.73 2.98 -20.47
CA ARG A 39 9.82 3.58 -21.28
C ARG A 39 11.09 2.73 -21.23
N GLN A 40 11.35 2.06 -20.09
CA GLN A 40 12.56 1.26 -19.81
C GLN A 40 12.15 -0.10 -19.26
N SER A 41 11.74 -1.00 -20.15
CA SER A 41 11.14 -2.31 -19.80
C SER A 41 12.13 -3.36 -19.27
N ASP A 42 13.42 -3.03 -19.15
CA ASP A 42 14.47 -3.89 -18.60
C ASP A 42 14.79 -3.61 -17.11
N THR A 43 14.09 -2.64 -16.52
CA THR A 43 14.30 -2.23 -15.13
C THR A 43 13.04 -2.39 -14.28
N GLY A 44 13.23 -2.46 -12.96
CA GLY A 44 12.17 -2.36 -11.96
C GLY A 44 12.38 -1.18 -11.02
N ILE A 45 11.36 -0.81 -10.25
CA ILE A 45 11.47 0.22 -9.21
C ILE A 45 10.92 -0.33 -7.90
N LEU A 46 11.73 -0.24 -6.83
CA LEU A 46 11.33 -0.48 -5.46
C LEU A 46 11.07 0.88 -4.79
N HIS A 47 9.81 1.18 -4.54
CA HIS A 47 9.35 2.45 -4.00
C HIS A 47 8.91 2.29 -2.55
N PHE A 48 9.65 2.88 -1.61
CA PHE A 48 9.24 3.03 -0.21
C PHE A 48 8.63 4.41 0.01
N TRP A 49 7.44 4.47 0.58
CA TRP A 49 6.67 5.72 0.68
C TRP A 49 5.98 5.89 2.04
N PRO A 50 6.76 6.31 3.07
CA PRO A 50 6.22 6.63 4.36
C PRO A 50 5.22 7.81 4.29
N MET A 51 4.22 7.78 5.14
CA MET A 51 3.24 8.84 5.28
C MET A 51 3.00 9.18 6.75
N ALA A 52 2.54 10.40 7.02
CA ALA A 52 2.21 10.84 8.37
C ALA A 52 0.70 11.04 8.51
N GLN A 53 0.09 10.37 9.48
CA GLN A 53 -1.32 10.56 9.89
C GLN A 53 -2.28 10.73 8.72
N THR A 54 -2.31 9.75 7.81
CA THR A 54 -3.13 9.79 6.60
C THR A 54 -4.09 8.61 6.57
N LEU A 55 -5.38 8.86 6.29
CA LEU A 55 -6.32 7.84 5.89
C LEU A 55 -6.43 7.82 4.37
N ILE A 56 -5.95 6.73 3.76
CA ILE A 56 -6.02 6.53 2.32
C ILE A 56 -7.34 5.84 2.00
N LEU A 57 -8.26 6.58 1.41
CA LEU A 57 -9.56 6.10 0.98
C LEU A 57 -9.47 5.45 -0.42
N GLY A 58 -10.24 4.40 -0.63
CA GLY A 58 -10.49 3.87 -1.96
C GLY A 58 -11.59 4.66 -2.69
N LYS A 59 -11.75 4.41 -3.98
CA LYS A 59 -12.79 5.07 -4.77
C LYS A 59 -14.22 4.72 -4.28
N LEU A 60 -14.43 3.53 -3.71
CA LEU A 60 -15.72 3.15 -3.14
C LEU A 60 -16.03 3.94 -1.86
N ASP A 61 -15.01 4.25 -1.05
CA ASP A 61 -15.19 5.00 0.19
C ASP A 61 -15.68 6.44 -0.08
N SER A 62 -15.39 7.00 -1.25
CA SER A 62 -15.93 8.31 -1.65
C SER A 62 -17.41 8.28 -2.07
N GLN A 63 -18.03 7.09 -2.10
CA GLN A 63 -19.43 6.90 -2.46
C GLN A 63 -20.33 6.53 -1.26
N VAL A 64 -19.81 6.65 -0.04
CA VAL A 64 -20.60 6.44 1.18
C VAL A 64 -21.66 7.52 1.32
N ALA A 65 -22.79 7.20 1.97
CA ALA A 65 -23.97 8.05 1.99
C ALA A 65 -23.73 9.42 2.66
N GLN A 66 -22.87 9.49 3.69
CA GLN A 66 -22.59 10.70 4.48
C GLN A 66 -21.07 10.96 4.51
N LEU A 67 -20.48 11.15 3.33
CA LEU A 67 -19.03 11.32 3.19
C LEU A 67 -18.49 12.49 4.04
N ASP A 68 -19.20 13.60 4.11
CA ASP A 68 -18.85 14.78 4.90
C ASP A 68 -18.67 14.46 6.39
N LYS A 69 -19.55 13.63 6.96
CA LYS A 69 -19.44 13.16 8.35
C LYS A 69 -18.28 12.21 8.54
N GLY A 70 -18.08 11.29 7.58
CA GLY A 70 -16.91 10.42 7.57
C GLY A 70 -15.60 11.19 7.52
N LEU A 71 -15.49 12.20 6.65
CA LEU A 71 -14.31 13.07 6.56
C LEU A 71 -14.08 13.88 7.85
N ALA A 72 -15.16 14.37 8.47
CA ALA A 72 -15.07 15.05 9.77
C ALA A 72 -14.55 14.12 10.88
N SER A 73 -15.00 12.86 10.91
CA SER A 73 -14.51 11.85 11.86
C SER A 73 -13.01 11.61 11.69
N ILE A 74 -12.50 11.52 10.45
CA ILE A 74 -11.07 11.39 10.15
C ILE A 74 -10.28 12.57 10.74
N GLY A 75 -10.75 13.81 10.51
CA GLY A 75 -10.13 15.03 11.03
C GLY A 75 -10.10 15.06 12.56
N GLN A 76 -11.20 14.66 13.23
CA GLN A 76 -11.28 14.57 14.68
C GLN A 76 -10.29 13.55 15.27
N ALA A 77 -10.01 12.47 14.55
CA ALA A 77 -9.01 11.49 14.93
C ALA A 77 -7.55 11.96 14.70
N GLY A 78 -7.35 13.15 14.10
CA GLY A 78 -6.05 13.74 13.80
C GLY A 78 -5.41 13.22 12.50
N TYR A 79 -6.22 12.64 11.60
CA TYR A 79 -5.76 12.16 10.29
C TYR A 79 -6.23 13.08 9.16
N SER A 80 -5.51 13.04 8.04
CA SER A 80 -5.90 13.72 6.80
C SER A 80 -6.36 12.68 5.78
N PRO A 81 -7.50 12.86 5.12
CA PRO A 81 -7.95 11.94 4.07
C PRO A 81 -7.21 12.20 2.76
N ILE A 82 -6.97 11.15 1.98
CA ILE A 82 -6.67 11.21 0.54
C ILE A 82 -7.45 10.10 -0.17
N ILE A 83 -7.70 10.24 -1.47
CA ILE A 83 -8.35 9.19 -2.26
C ILE A 83 -7.35 8.64 -3.27
N ARG A 84 -7.20 7.31 -3.30
CA ARG A 84 -6.32 6.62 -4.24
C ARG A 84 -7.07 6.16 -5.49
N SER A 85 -6.35 6.10 -6.61
CA SER A 85 -6.84 5.51 -7.86
C SER A 85 -6.72 3.98 -7.90
N LEU A 86 -6.01 3.40 -6.94
CA LEU A 86 -5.88 1.95 -6.75
C LEU A 86 -7.17 1.33 -6.20
N GLY A 87 -7.39 0.05 -6.47
CA GLY A 87 -8.47 -0.72 -5.87
C GLY A 87 -8.34 -0.84 -4.34
N GLY A 88 -9.40 -1.34 -3.72
CA GLY A 88 -9.51 -1.53 -2.26
C GLY A 88 -10.24 -0.40 -1.55
N LEU A 89 -10.30 -0.50 -0.22
CA LEU A 89 -11.00 0.38 0.70
C LEU A 89 -10.01 1.16 1.59
N ALA A 90 -10.53 1.82 2.64
CA ALA A 90 -9.75 2.66 3.54
C ALA A 90 -8.61 1.90 4.23
N VAL A 91 -7.41 2.50 4.24
CA VAL A 91 -6.25 2.04 5.01
C VAL A 91 -5.57 3.22 5.70
N VAL A 92 -5.01 2.98 6.89
CA VAL A 92 -4.27 4.01 7.62
C VAL A 92 -2.79 3.95 7.27
N ALA A 93 -2.19 5.10 7.00
CA ALA A 93 -0.74 5.26 6.84
C ALA A 93 -0.23 6.30 7.83
N ASP A 94 0.59 5.85 8.78
CA ASP A 94 1.24 6.67 9.80
C ASP A 94 2.57 6.05 10.25
N GLU A 95 3.16 6.58 11.31
CA GLU A 95 4.41 6.07 11.86
C GLU A 95 4.29 4.59 12.26
N GLY A 96 5.28 3.78 11.87
CA GLY A 96 5.28 2.33 12.08
C GLY A 96 4.61 1.52 10.96
N ILE A 97 4.03 2.20 9.97
CA ILE A 97 3.55 1.56 8.73
C ILE A 97 4.64 1.62 7.66
N LEU A 98 4.94 0.48 7.08
CA LEU A 98 5.73 0.39 5.85
C LEU A 98 4.79 0.29 4.66
N ASN A 99 4.74 1.34 3.84
CA ASN A 99 4.16 1.25 2.50
C ASN A 99 5.30 1.02 1.51
N VAL A 100 5.14 -0.02 0.69
CA VAL A 100 6.12 -0.40 -0.32
C VAL A 100 5.40 -0.78 -1.62
N SER A 101 5.97 -0.36 -2.75
CA SER A 101 5.52 -0.79 -4.07
C SER A 101 6.69 -1.34 -4.86
N LEU A 102 6.51 -2.52 -5.43
CA LEU A 102 7.42 -3.09 -6.42
C LEU A 102 6.78 -2.87 -7.80
N ILE A 103 7.43 -2.06 -8.62
CA ILE A 103 6.95 -1.72 -9.96
C ILE A 103 7.84 -2.45 -10.97
N LEU A 104 7.23 -3.33 -11.77
CA LEU A 104 7.93 -4.22 -12.68
C LEU A 104 7.32 -4.17 -14.08
N PRO A 105 8.10 -4.46 -15.14
CA PRO A 105 7.54 -4.79 -16.43
C PRO A 105 6.81 -6.13 -16.36
N ASN A 106 5.83 -6.32 -17.22
CA ASN A 106 5.17 -7.61 -17.38
C ASN A 106 6.13 -8.62 -18.05
N PRO A 107 6.57 -9.68 -17.38
CA PRO A 107 7.58 -10.59 -17.92
C PRO A 107 7.03 -11.49 -19.03
N SER A 108 5.72 -11.66 -19.15
CA SER A 108 5.10 -12.62 -20.08
C SER A 108 4.86 -12.06 -21.48
N GLY A 109 4.89 -10.74 -21.67
CA GLY A 109 4.50 -10.11 -22.93
C GLY A 109 3.03 -10.35 -23.35
N HIS A 110 2.24 -10.97 -22.47
CA HIS A 110 0.81 -11.21 -22.60
C HIS A 110 0.03 -10.45 -21.51
N LYS A 111 -1.28 -10.63 -21.47
CA LYS A 111 -2.09 -10.05 -20.39
C LYS A 111 -1.55 -10.51 -19.03
N VAL A 112 -1.26 -9.53 -18.16
CA VAL A 112 -0.76 -9.78 -16.80
C VAL A 112 -1.70 -10.74 -16.06
N ASP A 113 -1.15 -11.83 -15.51
CA ASP A 113 -1.88 -12.64 -14.55
C ASP A 113 -1.89 -11.93 -13.19
N LEU A 114 -3.08 -11.48 -12.80
CA LEU A 114 -3.29 -10.76 -11.53
C LEU A 114 -2.92 -11.62 -10.31
N ARG A 115 -3.06 -12.93 -10.39
CA ARG A 115 -2.74 -13.85 -9.30
C ARG A 115 -1.24 -13.99 -9.14
N GLU A 116 -0.54 -14.21 -10.25
CA GLU A 116 0.92 -14.32 -10.24
C GLU A 116 1.58 -13.05 -9.69
N SER A 117 1.10 -11.88 -10.12
CA SER A 117 1.65 -10.62 -9.64
C SER A 117 1.43 -10.39 -8.14
N TYR A 118 0.26 -10.70 -7.59
CA TYR A 118 0.05 -10.67 -6.14
C TYR A 118 0.98 -11.65 -5.42
N GLN A 119 1.18 -12.86 -5.98
CA GLN A 119 2.04 -13.88 -5.40
C GLN A 119 3.50 -13.41 -5.28
N VAL A 120 3.97 -12.55 -6.20
CA VAL A 120 5.32 -11.93 -6.09
C VAL A 120 5.49 -11.20 -4.77
N MET A 121 4.52 -10.37 -4.37
CA MET A 121 4.60 -9.60 -3.12
C MET A 121 4.36 -10.49 -1.89
N VAL A 122 3.47 -11.47 -1.99
CA VAL A 122 3.27 -12.48 -0.93
C VAL A 122 4.58 -13.22 -0.66
N ASP A 123 5.24 -13.73 -1.71
CA ASP A 123 6.52 -14.43 -1.60
C ASP A 123 7.60 -13.52 -1.02
N LEU A 124 7.68 -12.27 -1.48
CA LEU A 124 8.68 -11.29 -1.03
C LEU A 124 8.56 -11.04 0.49
N ILE A 125 7.35 -10.76 0.96
CA ILE A 125 7.11 -10.48 2.39
C ILE A 125 7.32 -11.76 3.21
N THR A 126 6.84 -12.91 2.74
CA THR A 126 6.99 -14.18 3.45
C THR A 126 8.47 -14.58 3.57
N GLN A 127 9.27 -14.42 2.51
CA GLN A 127 10.71 -14.67 2.57
C GLN A 127 11.44 -13.67 3.47
N ALA A 128 11.04 -12.40 3.49
CA ALA A 128 11.60 -11.40 4.39
C ALA A 128 11.34 -11.70 5.89
N LEU A 129 10.42 -12.61 6.19
CA LEU A 129 10.08 -13.05 7.53
C LEU A 129 10.52 -14.48 7.85
N SER A 130 11.29 -15.13 6.96
CA SER A 130 11.61 -16.57 7.04
C SER A 130 12.45 -16.98 8.25
N ASP A 131 13.17 -16.08 8.87
CA ASP A 131 13.95 -16.31 10.10
C ASP A 131 13.14 -16.16 11.41
N PHE A 132 11.90 -15.64 11.33
CA PHE A 132 10.99 -15.62 12.46
C PHE A 132 10.24 -16.96 12.58
N PRO A 133 10.07 -17.51 13.79
CA PRO A 133 9.36 -18.78 13.99
C PRO A 133 7.82 -18.60 13.92
N VAL A 134 7.33 -18.05 12.81
CA VAL A 134 5.92 -17.76 12.57
C VAL A 134 5.47 -18.28 11.21
N GLU A 135 4.22 -18.65 11.10
CA GLU A 135 3.59 -19.01 9.83
C GLU A 135 2.83 -17.80 9.28
N VAL A 136 3.24 -17.34 8.10
CA VAL A 136 2.54 -16.30 7.34
C VAL A 136 1.49 -16.97 6.45
N VAL A 137 0.23 -16.59 6.64
CA VAL A 137 -0.90 -17.10 5.85
C VAL A 137 -1.41 -16.00 4.94
N SER A 138 -1.56 -16.31 3.64
CA SER A 138 -2.24 -15.44 2.68
C SER A 138 -3.70 -15.82 2.57
N GLY A 139 -4.60 -14.85 2.77
CA GLY A 139 -6.04 -15.04 2.71
C GLY A 139 -6.80 -13.87 3.34
N GLU A 140 -8.08 -13.73 2.97
CA GLU A 140 -8.91 -12.63 3.44
C GLU A 140 -9.15 -12.70 4.96
N VAL A 141 -8.97 -11.55 5.64
CA VAL A 141 -9.38 -11.33 7.02
C VAL A 141 -10.59 -10.37 6.99
N ALA A 142 -11.79 -10.94 6.84
CA ALA A 142 -13.03 -10.23 6.50
C ALA A 142 -13.40 -9.07 7.45
N THR A 143 -13.05 -9.17 8.73
CA THR A 143 -13.32 -8.11 9.73
C THR A 143 -12.18 -7.10 9.88
N SER A 144 -11.13 -7.19 9.05
CA SER A 144 -10.09 -6.16 8.98
C SER A 144 -10.57 -4.95 8.16
N TYR A 145 -9.90 -3.82 8.27
CA TYR A 145 -10.12 -2.78 7.27
C TYR A 145 -9.50 -3.17 5.93
N CYS A 146 -10.13 -2.76 4.83
CA CYS A 146 -9.73 -3.11 3.46
C CYS A 146 -9.44 -4.62 3.32
N PRO A 147 -10.41 -5.52 3.61
CA PRO A 147 -10.17 -6.95 3.44
C PRO A 147 -9.91 -7.30 1.98
N GLY A 148 -9.00 -8.24 1.75
CA GLY A 148 -8.62 -8.66 0.40
C GLY A 148 -8.10 -10.09 0.37
N THR A 149 -8.27 -10.76 -0.77
CA THR A 149 -7.89 -12.17 -0.98
C THR A 149 -6.41 -12.48 -0.68
N TYR A 150 -5.55 -11.46 -0.80
CA TYR A 150 -4.11 -11.58 -0.57
C TYR A 150 -3.64 -10.83 0.68
N ASP A 151 -4.52 -10.66 1.68
CA ASP A 151 -4.09 -10.18 2.99
C ASP A 151 -3.09 -11.15 3.59
N LEU A 152 -2.10 -10.63 4.33
CA LEU A 152 -1.16 -11.46 5.08
C LEU A 152 -1.48 -11.39 6.57
N SER A 153 -1.57 -12.57 7.17
CA SER A 153 -1.88 -12.75 8.58
C SER A 153 -0.93 -13.73 9.26
N ILE A 154 -0.78 -13.58 10.57
CA ILE A 154 -0.13 -14.52 11.49
C ILE A 154 -1.13 -14.82 12.60
N LYS A 155 -1.38 -16.08 12.87
CA LYS A 155 -2.38 -16.54 13.86
C LYS A 155 -3.76 -15.88 13.64
N GLY A 156 -4.18 -15.73 12.38
CA GLY A 156 -5.45 -15.16 11.98
C GLY A 156 -5.59 -13.64 12.14
N ARG A 157 -4.53 -12.94 12.50
CA ARG A 157 -4.52 -11.46 12.64
C ARG A 157 -3.76 -10.83 11.47
N LYS A 158 -4.43 -9.98 10.71
CA LYS A 158 -3.86 -9.29 9.56
C LYS A 158 -2.78 -8.29 9.99
N PHE A 159 -1.62 -8.36 9.34
CA PHE A 159 -0.55 -7.37 9.48
C PHE A 159 -0.20 -6.67 8.16
N ALA A 160 -0.62 -7.22 7.00
CA ALA A 160 -0.39 -6.59 5.71
C ALA A 160 -1.59 -6.77 4.77
N GLY A 161 -1.78 -5.81 3.88
CA GLY A 161 -2.75 -5.84 2.80
C GLY A 161 -2.09 -5.45 1.49
N LEU A 162 -2.53 -6.07 0.39
CA LEU A 162 -1.93 -5.89 -0.92
C LEU A 162 -2.90 -5.21 -1.89
N ALA A 163 -2.34 -4.43 -2.82
CA ALA A 163 -3.07 -3.83 -3.93
C ALA A 163 -2.18 -3.83 -5.17
N GLN A 164 -2.79 -3.77 -6.36
CA GLN A 164 -2.03 -3.67 -7.60
C GLN A 164 -2.64 -2.65 -8.57
N ARG A 165 -1.80 -2.11 -9.42
CA ARG A 165 -2.15 -1.18 -10.48
C ARG A 165 -1.41 -1.57 -11.75
N ILE A 166 -2.14 -1.75 -12.83
CA ILE A 166 -1.58 -2.03 -14.16
C ILE A 166 -1.72 -0.77 -15.00
N TYR A 167 -0.68 -0.42 -15.72
CA TYR A 167 -0.69 0.60 -16.73
C TYR A 167 0.13 0.12 -17.94
N GLN A 168 -0.53 -0.18 -19.05
CA GLN A 168 0.07 -0.83 -20.22
C GLN A 168 0.80 -2.13 -19.84
N GLU A 169 2.11 -2.23 -20.09
CA GLU A 169 2.94 -3.40 -19.78
C GLU A 169 3.61 -3.31 -18.38
N ALA A 170 3.37 -2.24 -17.62
CA ALA A 170 3.92 -2.08 -16.28
C ALA A 170 2.88 -2.42 -15.21
N ILE A 171 3.35 -3.03 -14.13
CA ILE A 171 2.55 -3.35 -12.96
C ILE A 171 3.20 -2.83 -11.69
N ALA A 172 2.45 -2.13 -10.86
CA ALA A 172 2.80 -1.80 -9.48
C ALA A 172 2.07 -2.74 -8.53
N ILE A 173 2.83 -3.48 -7.74
CA ILE A 173 2.33 -4.34 -6.68
C ILE A 173 2.69 -3.67 -5.36
N SER A 174 1.69 -3.21 -4.64
CA SER A 174 1.87 -2.42 -3.42
C SER A 174 1.46 -3.20 -2.19
N ALA A 175 2.20 -3.03 -1.11
CA ALA A 175 1.88 -3.56 0.21
C ALA A 175 1.82 -2.43 1.24
N TYR A 176 0.81 -2.50 2.08
CA TYR A 176 0.74 -1.88 3.38
C TYR A 176 1.16 -2.92 4.41
N ILE A 177 2.13 -2.63 5.26
CA ILE A 177 2.62 -3.53 6.32
C ILE A 177 2.58 -2.78 7.65
N SER A 178 1.77 -3.25 8.60
CA SER A 178 1.74 -2.73 9.97
C SER A 178 2.91 -3.33 10.75
N VAL A 179 4.02 -2.61 10.78
CA VAL A 179 5.24 -3.09 11.44
C VAL A 179 5.17 -2.87 12.94
N SER A 180 4.83 -1.64 13.37
CA SER A 180 4.80 -1.25 14.78
C SER A 180 3.77 -0.12 15.03
N GLY A 181 3.70 0.40 16.26
CA GLY A 181 2.80 1.48 16.62
C GLY A 181 1.47 1.02 17.20
N ASN A 182 0.39 1.78 17.02
CA ASN A 182 -0.91 1.47 17.64
C ASN A 182 -1.93 0.97 16.60
N GLN A 183 -1.88 -0.33 16.29
CA GLN A 183 -2.79 -0.93 15.29
C GLN A 183 -4.25 -0.91 15.72
N VAL A 184 -4.54 -1.00 17.02
CA VAL A 184 -5.91 -0.90 17.55
C VAL A 184 -6.50 0.50 17.27
N LYS A 185 -5.71 1.56 17.50
CA LYS A 185 -6.13 2.94 17.18
C LYS A 185 -6.39 3.09 15.67
N ARG A 186 -5.53 2.55 14.81
CA ARG A 186 -5.71 2.58 13.35
C ARG A 186 -7.01 1.91 12.94
N GLY A 187 -7.27 0.71 13.49
CA GLY A 187 -8.52 0.00 13.27
C GLY A 187 -9.73 0.79 13.69
N GLN A 188 -9.67 1.46 14.84
CA GLN A 188 -10.75 2.30 15.35
C GLN A 188 -11.03 3.51 14.45
N VAL A 189 -9.98 4.20 13.95
CA VAL A 189 -10.14 5.32 13.01
C VAL A 189 -10.94 4.92 11.77
N VAL A 190 -10.67 3.74 11.21
CA VAL A 190 -11.43 3.25 10.04
C VAL A 190 -12.84 2.82 10.43
N ALA A 191 -13.03 2.18 11.58
CA ALA A 191 -14.35 1.82 12.08
C ALA A 191 -15.22 3.07 12.29
N ASP A 192 -14.66 4.12 12.90
CA ASP A 192 -15.36 5.39 13.17
C ASP A 192 -15.69 6.13 11.87
N PHE A 193 -14.80 6.10 10.87
CA PHE A 193 -15.07 6.61 9.54
C PHE A 193 -16.33 5.97 8.94
N TYR A 194 -16.41 4.63 8.93
CA TYR A 194 -17.57 3.95 8.38
C TYR A 194 -18.83 4.19 9.24
N ALA A 195 -18.72 4.16 10.56
CA ALA A 195 -19.83 4.42 11.46
C ALA A 195 -20.43 5.85 11.26
N ALA A 196 -19.57 6.84 11.03
CA ALA A 196 -20.01 8.21 10.73
C ALA A 196 -20.58 8.38 9.30
N SER A 197 -20.15 7.51 8.38
CA SER A 197 -20.50 7.59 6.95
C SER A 197 -21.84 6.97 6.59
N PHE A 198 -22.50 6.25 7.52
CA PHE A 198 -23.80 5.61 7.31
C PHE A 198 -24.81 5.98 8.40
N ALA A 199 -26.10 5.94 8.08
CA ALA A 199 -27.13 6.01 9.10
C ALA A 199 -27.16 4.70 9.92
N PRO A 200 -27.59 4.73 11.21
CA PRO A 200 -27.54 3.56 12.07
C PRO A 200 -28.28 2.31 11.56
N GLN A 201 -29.21 2.47 10.63
CA GLN A 201 -29.97 1.36 10.03
C GLN A 201 -29.43 0.94 8.64
N GLU A 202 -28.43 1.66 8.09
CA GLU A 202 -27.82 1.31 6.80
C GLU A 202 -26.69 0.32 7.03
N VAL A 203 -27.00 -0.96 6.91
CA VAL A 203 -25.97 -2.01 6.83
C VAL A 203 -25.65 -2.20 5.36
N SER A 204 -24.40 -1.99 4.97
CA SER A 204 -23.97 -2.22 3.60
C SER A 204 -22.91 -3.31 3.56
N ASP A 205 -23.20 -4.40 2.87
CA ASP A 205 -22.26 -5.53 2.64
C ASP A 205 -21.05 -5.12 1.78
N ARG A 206 -21.06 -3.91 1.21
CA ARG A 206 -19.96 -3.37 0.40
C ARG A 206 -18.78 -2.86 1.22
N PHE A 207 -18.98 -2.63 2.52
CA PHE A 207 -17.97 -2.08 3.42
C PHE A 207 -17.77 -2.98 4.62
N PRO A 208 -16.53 -3.15 5.12
CA PRO A 208 -16.25 -4.06 6.21
C PRO A 208 -16.81 -3.55 7.53
N GLN A 209 -17.31 -4.47 8.33
CA GLN A 209 -17.53 -4.23 9.77
C GLN A 209 -16.18 -4.38 10.47
N VAL A 210 -15.45 -3.27 10.59
CA VAL A 210 -14.08 -3.29 11.08
C VAL A 210 -14.01 -3.67 12.56
N ASN A 211 -13.35 -4.79 12.85
CA ASN A 211 -12.97 -5.20 14.19
C ASN A 211 -11.46 -4.92 14.38
N PRO A 212 -11.05 -3.93 15.17
CA PRO A 212 -9.63 -3.62 15.39
C PRO A 212 -8.81 -4.81 15.89
N ALA A 213 -9.43 -5.76 16.62
CA ALA A 213 -8.74 -6.95 17.15
C ALA A 213 -8.38 -8.00 16.08
N SER A 214 -8.96 -7.92 14.88
CA SER A 214 -8.61 -8.80 13.76
C SER A 214 -7.29 -8.44 13.07
N MET A 215 -6.64 -7.37 13.53
CA MET A 215 -5.37 -6.86 12.99
C MET A 215 -4.32 -6.74 14.09
N ALA A 216 -3.04 -6.74 13.72
CA ALA A 216 -1.93 -6.57 14.64
C ALA A 216 -0.72 -5.96 13.94
N ASN A 217 0.22 -5.45 14.72
CA ASN A 217 1.55 -5.13 14.21
C ASN A 217 2.37 -6.40 14.03
N LEU A 218 3.29 -6.38 13.08
CA LEU A 218 4.24 -7.47 12.88
C LEU A 218 5.07 -7.72 14.15
N SER A 219 5.61 -6.67 14.79
CA SER A 219 6.37 -6.78 16.05
C SER A 219 5.62 -7.58 17.12
N ASP A 220 4.31 -7.30 17.30
CA ASP A 220 3.48 -8.02 18.28
C ASP A 220 3.30 -9.50 17.91
N LEU A 221 3.23 -9.80 16.60
CA LEU A 221 2.98 -11.15 16.09
C LEU A 221 4.21 -12.04 16.14
N VAL A 222 5.39 -11.46 15.89
CA VAL A 222 6.67 -12.20 15.96
C VAL A 222 7.26 -12.22 17.38
N GLY A 223 6.74 -11.39 18.29
CA GLY A 223 7.14 -11.36 19.70
C GLY A 223 8.49 -10.68 19.94
N GLN A 224 8.92 -9.81 19.04
CA GLN A 224 10.15 -9.01 19.18
C GLN A 224 10.02 -7.69 18.41
N ASP A 225 10.80 -6.70 18.82
CA ASP A 225 10.80 -5.41 18.14
C ASP A 225 11.35 -5.53 16.72
N VAL A 226 10.50 -5.14 15.76
CA VAL A 226 10.86 -5.01 14.35
C VAL A 226 10.61 -3.58 13.93
N THR A 227 11.58 -2.97 13.28
CA THR A 227 11.47 -1.60 12.79
C THR A 227 11.10 -1.55 11.30
N VAL A 228 10.56 -0.41 10.86
CA VAL A 228 10.30 -0.17 9.44
C VAL A 228 11.58 -0.27 8.61
N GLU A 229 12.70 0.27 9.12
CA GLU A 229 14.00 0.21 8.43
C GLU A 229 14.54 -1.22 8.33
N GLU A 230 14.35 -2.02 9.36
CA GLU A 230 14.71 -3.45 9.31
C GLU A 230 13.88 -4.18 8.25
N MET A 231 12.56 -3.95 8.19
CA MET A 231 11.72 -4.56 7.17
C MET A 231 12.10 -4.13 5.75
N LYS A 232 12.48 -2.88 5.52
CA LYS A 232 13.03 -2.43 4.23
C LYS A 232 14.28 -3.22 3.85
N THR A 233 15.24 -3.32 4.79
CA THR A 233 16.49 -4.06 4.59
C THR A 233 16.23 -5.53 4.23
N ARG A 234 15.31 -6.19 4.94
CA ARG A 234 14.90 -7.57 4.67
C ARG A 234 14.30 -7.74 3.26
N ILE A 235 13.42 -6.82 2.85
CA ILE A 235 12.83 -6.80 1.50
C ILE A 235 13.92 -6.64 0.44
N GLU A 236 14.86 -5.71 0.62
CA GLU A 236 15.99 -5.49 -0.29
C GLU A 236 16.86 -6.75 -0.41
N GLN A 237 17.19 -7.38 0.73
CA GLN A 237 17.99 -8.61 0.77
C GLN A 237 17.31 -9.73 0.01
N VAL A 238 16.01 -9.97 0.22
CA VAL A 238 15.26 -11.01 -0.49
C VAL A 238 15.28 -10.77 -2.00
N LEU A 239 15.16 -9.53 -2.47
CA LEU A 239 15.25 -9.23 -3.90
C LEU A 239 16.62 -9.60 -4.47
N VAL A 240 17.71 -9.27 -3.77
CA VAL A 240 19.08 -9.62 -4.18
C VAL A 240 19.30 -11.13 -4.17
N GLU A 241 18.83 -11.84 -3.14
CA GLU A 241 18.90 -13.30 -3.04
C GLU A 241 18.13 -14.01 -4.16
N ASN A 242 17.11 -13.37 -4.70
CA ASN A 242 16.36 -13.87 -5.86
C ASN A 242 16.90 -13.38 -7.22
N GLY A 243 18.09 -12.78 -7.23
CA GLY A 243 18.84 -12.46 -8.44
C GLY A 243 18.63 -11.07 -9.00
N ALA A 244 17.94 -10.17 -8.27
CA ALA A 244 17.87 -8.76 -8.66
C ALA A 244 19.17 -8.02 -8.30
N SER A 245 19.50 -6.99 -9.08
CA SER A 245 20.51 -6.01 -8.70
C SER A 245 19.83 -4.74 -8.21
N LEU A 246 20.32 -4.13 -7.11
CA LEU A 246 19.75 -2.92 -6.54
C LEU A 246 20.65 -1.71 -6.78
N SER A 247 20.04 -0.59 -7.15
CA SER A 247 20.69 0.73 -7.26
C SER A 247 19.72 1.83 -6.80
N ILE A 248 20.20 3.07 -6.70
CA ILE A 248 19.34 4.20 -6.32
C ILE A 248 18.69 4.77 -7.57
N PHE A 249 17.38 5.07 -7.47
CA PHE A 249 16.65 5.81 -8.50
C PHE A 249 16.83 7.30 -8.29
N TYR A 250 17.23 7.99 -9.35
CA TYR A 250 17.29 9.44 -9.42
C TYR A 250 16.27 9.93 -10.46
N PRO A 251 15.23 10.69 -10.05
CA PRO A 251 14.26 11.23 -10.99
C PRO A 251 14.88 12.08 -12.08
N SER A 252 14.53 11.81 -13.33
CA SER A 252 14.89 12.64 -14.49
C SER A 252 14.00 13.87 -14.59
N SER A 253 14.34 14.78 -15.50
CA SER A 253 13.49 15.94 -15.86
C SER A 253 12.10 15.49 -16.33
N ASP A 254 12.01 14.39 -17.08
CA ASP A 254 10.76 13.84 -17.59
C ASP A 254 9.92 13.25 -16.46
N ASN A 255 10.54 12.55 -15.50
CA ASN A 255 9.84 12.06 -14.31
C ASN A 255 9.27 13.23 -13.50
N MET A 256 10.01 14.32 -13.34
CA MET A 256 9.53 15.51 -12.64
C MET A 256 8.39 16.20 -13.39
N ALA A 257 8.46 16.28 -14.72
CA ALA A 257 7.37 16.81 -15.54
C ALA A 257 6.09 15.98 -15.41
N ASP A 258 6.22 14.65 -15.49
CA ASP A 258 5.10 13.73 -15.24
C ASP A 258 4.53 13.90 -13.83
N PHE A 259 5.38 14.00 -12.81
CA PHE A 259 4.97 14.20 -11.43
C PHE A 259 4.12 15.47 -11.27
N MET A 260 4.55 16.58 -11.84
CA MET A 260 3.82 17.85 -11.78
C MET A 260 2.47 17.77 -12.52
N ALA A 261 2.44 17.17 -13.71
CA ALA A 261 1.22 17.03 -14.50
C ALA A 261 0.20 16.11 -13.83
N LEU A 262 0.62 14.92 -13.37
CA LEU A 262 -0.22 13.96 -12.69
C LEU A 262 -0.68 14.47 -11.32
N GLY A 263 0.20 15.14 -10.58
CA GLY A 263 -0.12 15.75 -9.30
C GLY A 263 -1.28 16.73 -9.38
N LYS A 264 -1.28 17.59 -10.41
CA LYS A 264 -2.39 18.50 -10.69
C LYS A 264 -3.70 17.75 -10.93
N THR A 265 -3.67 16.70 -11.74
CA THR A 265 -4.86 15.89 -12.07
C THR A 265 -5.40 15.16 -10.83
N ILE A 266 -4.53 14.56 -10.02
CA ILE A 266 -4.91 13.86 -8.78
C ILE A 266 -5.51 14.84 -7.78
N LYS A 267 -4.87 16.01 -7.59
CA LYS A 267 -5.39 17.06 -6.71
C LYS A 267 -6.79 17.50 -7.14
N GLN A 268 -7.00 17.84 -8.42
CA GLN A 268 -8.31 18.21 -8.94
C GLN A 268 -9.37 17.12 -8.74
N SER A 269 -8.98 15.86 -8.79
CA SER A 269 -9.91 14.73 -8.54
C SER A 269 -10.34 14.64 -7.08
N MET A 270 -9.47 15.03 -6.12
CA MET A 270 -9.77 15.02 -4.69
C MET A 270 -10.62 16.24 -4.27
N GLU A 271 -10.38 17.40 -4.88
CA GLU A 271 -11.18 18.64 -4.62
C GLU A 271 -12.68 18.44 -4.85
N LYS A 272 -13.08 17.52 -5.74
CA LYS A 272 -14.49 17.15 -5.96
C LYS A 272 -15.17 16.54 -4.75
N TYR A 273 -14.40 16.01 -3.81
CA TYR A 273 -14.86 15.37 -2.59
C TYR A 273 -14.62 16.23 -1.33
N GLY A 274 -14.14 17.47 -1.51
CA GLY A 274 -13.80 18.36 -0.41
C GLY A 274 -12.49 17.98 0.32
N ILE A 275 -11.59 17.29 -0.36
CA ILE A 275 -10.28 16.82 0.14
C ILE A 275 -9.15 17.60 -0.50
#